data_5d19f848ef1e9848eac8271f34a2de7a
#
_entry.id   5d19f848ef1e9848eac8271f34a2de7a
#
_cell.length_a   1.000
_cell.length_b   1.000
_cell.length_c   1.000
_cell.angle_alpha   90.00
_cell.angle_beta   90.00
_cell.angle_gamma   90.00
#
_symmetry.space_group_name_H-M   'P 1'
#
loop_
_entity.id
_entity.type
_entity.pdbx_description
1 polymer ?
#
loop_
_entity_poly.entity_id
_entity_poly.type
_entity_poly.pdbx_seq_one_letter_code
_entity_poly.pdbx_strand_id
1 'polypeptide(L)'
;MNRQHAERLTDKSSSTIAFIGGGNMAASLIGGLVADGHDPRRLLVSEPDAEKLSGLAARFGIHACADNREAVTRADVLVLAVKPQVLEQVARELAEPVQRYRPLIISIAAGIREAHLQGWLGGGLPLVRTMPNTPAMIQTGATALHAGPGVSEEQRNLAESILRAVGITCWVEAEAQMDAATALSGSGPAYFFLVMEAMEQAGRELGLPAETARLLTLQTALGAARMAIESSDGPALLRERVTSPGGTTERALQILEQGGIRPLFQKALTGARDRSVELSELLGDK
;
A
#
# COMPACT_ATOMS: atom_id res chain seq x y z
N MET A 1 1.87 -9.52 -29.81
CA MET A 1 1.42 -10.07 -28.50
C MET A 1 0.67 -11.35 -28.80
N ASN A 2 1.10 -12.49 -28.24
CA ASN A 2 0.52 -13.79 -28.53
C ASN A 2 -0.85 -13.90 -27.81
N ARG A 3 -1.90 -14.46 -28.46
CA ARG A 3 -3.28 -14.57 -27.95
C ARG A 3 -3.35 -15.20 -26.54
N GLN A 4 -2.48 -16.16 -26.26
CA GLN A 4 -2.35 -16.80 -24.94
C GLN A 4 -1.81 -15.85 -23.86
N HIS A 5 -1.00 -14.84 -24.21
CA HIS A 5 -0.50 -13.85 -23.27
C HIS A 5 -1.59 -12.82 -22.93
N ALA A 6 -2.42 -12.45 -23.91
CA ALA A 6 -3.56 -11.56 -23.68
C ALA A 6 -4.63 -12.21 -22.77
N GLU A 7 -4.90 -13.50 -22.94
CA GLU A 7 -5.87 -14.24 -22.11
C GLU A 7 -5.42 -14.38 -20.64
N ARG A 8 -4.10 -14.46 -20.37
CA ARG A 8 -3.57 -14.52 -19.00
C ARG A 8 -3.67 -13.20 -18.22
N LEU A 9 -3.73 -12.07 -18.91
CA LEU A 9 -3.88 -10.76 -18.29
C LEU A 9 -5.33 -10.44 -17.88
N THR A 10 -6.29 -11.30 -18.21
CA THR A 10 -7.71 -11.09 -17.88
C THR A 10 -8.15 -11.79 -16.59
N ASP A 11 -7.38 -12.77 -16.12
CA ASP A 11 -7.72 -13.54 -14.91
C ASP A 11 -6.51 -13.61 -13.95
N LYS A 12 -6.67 -13.04 -12.76
CA LYS A 12 -5.68 -13.08 -11.68
C LYS A 12 -5.22 -14.52 -11.39
N SER A 13 -6.14 -15.49 -11.36
CA SER A 13 -5.85 -16.88 -10.98
C SER A 13 -4.92 -17.58 -11.97
N SER A 14 -4.89 -17.14 -13.23
CA SER A 14 -4.07 -17.70 -14.31
C SER A 14 -2.75 -16.95 -14.53
N SER A 15 -2.58 -15.75 -13.98
CA SER A 15 -1.41 -14.91 -14.18
C SER A 15 -0.24 -15.38 -13.31
N THR A 16 0.96 -15.31 -13.85
CA THR A 16 2.20 -15.51 -13.08
C THR A 16 2.69 -14.16 -12.58
N ILE A 17 2.74 -14.00 -11.25
CA ILE A 17 3.12 -12.74 -10.59
C ILE A 17 4.51 -12.90 -9.99
N ALA A 18 5.45 -12.08 -10.41
CA ALA A 18 6.80 -12.08 -9.87
C ALA A 18 7.05 -10.83 -9.01
N PHE A 19 7.62 -11.02 -7.85
CA PHE A 19 8.02 -9.98 -6.92
C PHE A 19 9.53 -9.80 -6.97
N ILE A 20 9.97 -8.58 -7.22
CA ILE A 20 11.35 -8.17 -7.06
C ILE A 20 11.50 -7.52 -5.70
N GLY A 21 12.08 -8.27 -4.76
CA GLY A 21 12.13 -7.97 -3.33
C GLY A 21 11.10 -8.75 -2.52
N GLY A 22 11.54 -9.34 -1.42
CA GLY A 22 10.76 -10.17 -0.47
C GLY A 22 10.51 -9.48 0.88
N GLY A 23 10.37 -8.14 0.90
CA GLY A 23 10.11 -7.38 2.13
C GLY A 23 8.70 -7.59 2.69
N ASN A 24 8.40 -6.93 3.83
CA ASN A 24 7.12 -7.09 4.53
C ASN A 24 5.89 -6.85 3.63
N MET A 25 5.94 -5.84 2.74
CA MET A 25 4.81 -5.55 1.86
C MET A 25 4.64 -6.64 0.79
N ALA A 26 5.73 -7.14 0.21
CA ALA A 26 5.70 -8.29 -0.70
C ALA A 26 5.14 -9.53 0.00
N ALA A 27 5.61 -9.84 1.21
CA ALA A 27 5.10 -10.95 2.01
C ALA A 27 3.60 -10.82 2.31
N SER A 28 3.12 -9.59 2.57
CA SER A 28 1.70 -9.32 2.80
C SER A 28 0.86 -9.57 1.54
N LEU A 29 1.30 -9.05 0.39
CA LEU A 29 0.63 -9.27 -0.90
C LEU A 29 0.61 -10.75 -1.28
N ILE A 30 1.74 -11.44 -1.14
CA ILE A 30 1.84 -12.88 -1.38
C ILE A 30 0.87 -13.66 -0.48
N GLY A 31 0.89 -13.38 0.82
CA GLY A 31 0.00 -14.03 1.79
C GLY A 31 -1.48 -13.76 1.49
N GLY A 32 -1.82 -12.52 1.12
CA GLY A 32 -3.17 -12.15 0.70
C GLY A 32 -3.60 -12.86 -0.57
N LEU A 33 -2.74 -12.92 -1.58
CA LEU A 33 -3.00 -13.63 -2.84
C LEU A 33 -3.24 -15.13 -2.63
N VAL A 34 -2.41 -15.77 -1.82
CA VAL A 34 -2.57 -17.20 -1.48
C VAL A 34 -3.88 -17.42 -0.72
N ALA A 35 -4.21 -16.57 0.25
CA ALA A 35 -5.46 -16.65 1.01
C ALA A 35 -6.69 -16.43 0.12
N ASP A 36 -6.57 -15.62 -0.93
CA ASP A 36 -7.60 -15.34 -1.94
C ASP A 36 -7.64 -16.39 -3.08
N GLY A 37 -6.90 -17.50 -2.92
CA GLY A 37 -6.95 -18.68 -3.83
C GLY A 37 -6.03 -18.60 -5.05
N HIS A 38 -5.09 -17.67 -5.12
CA HIS A 38 -4.08 -17.67 -6.17
C HIS A 38 -3.14 -18.87 -6.04
N ASP A 39 -2.82 -19.55 -7.15
CA ASP A 39 -1.91 -20.70 -7.12
C ASP A 39 -0.50 -20.28 -6.67
N PRO A 40 -0.02 -20.74 -5.51
CA PRO A 40 1.31 -20.38 -5.02
C PRO A 40 2.46 -20.68 -5.99
N ARG A 41 2.31 -21.69 -6.87
CA ARG A 41 3.31 -22.04 -7.89
C ARG A 41 3.44 -21.00 -9.00
N ARG A 42 2.47 -20.07 -9.10
CA ARG A 42 2.48 -18.91 -10.01
C ARG A 42 2.93 -17.62 -9.33
N LEU A 43 3.32 -17.70 -8.06
CA LEU A 43 3.93 -16.60 -7.32
C LEU A 43 5.43 -16.82 -7.25
N LEU A 44 6.19 -15.91 -7.83
CA LEU A 44 7.64 -15.95 -7.90
C LEU A 44 8.23 -14.82 -7.06
N VAL A 45 9.33 -15.08 -6.37
CA VAL A 45 10.05 -14.05 -5.61
C VAL A 45 11.53 -14.13 -5.90
N SER A 46 12.15 -12.98 -6.15
CA SER A 46 13.59 -12.79 -6.12
C SER A 46 13.94 -11.86 -4.96
N GLU A 47 14.78 -12.34 -4.05
CA GLU A 47 15.24 -11.63 -2.85
C GLU A 47 16.71 -12.01 -2.61
N PRO A 48 17.64 -11.05 -2.48
CA PRO A 48 19.06 -11.36 -2.27
C PRO A 48 19.35 -12.00 -0.90
N ASP A 49 18.48 -11.78 0.10
CA ASP A 49 18.60 -12.44 1.41
C ASP A 49 18.02 -13.86 1.31
N ALA A 50 18.92 -14.86 1.30
CA ALA A 50 18.56 -16.26 1.13
C ALA A 50 17.68 -16.81 2.28
N GLU A 51 17.84 -16.31 3.52
CA GLU A 51 17.03 -16.74 4.65
C GLU A 51 15.59 -16.22 4.50
N LYS A 52 15.42 -14.95 4.12
CA LYS A 52 14.11 -14.39 3.81
C LYS A 52 13.43 -15.11 2.66
N LEU A 53 14.17 -15.35 1.57
CA LEU A 53 13.66 -16.03 0.39
C LEU A 53 13.17 -17.44 0.74
N SER A 54 14.00 -18.22 1.44
CA SER A 54 13.64 -19.57 1.88
C SER A 54 12.46 -19.57 2.87
N GLY A 55 12.42 -18.59 3.78
CA GLY A 55 11.31 -18.41 4.72
C GLY A 55 9.97 -18.11 4.01
N LEU A 56 9.98 -17.25 3.00
CA LEU A 56 8.79 -16.97 2.18
C LEU A 56 8.35 -18.20 1.39
N ALA A 57 9.30 -18.90 0.74
CA ALA A 57 9.00 -20.11 -0.02
C ALA A 57 8.41 -21.21 0.86
N ALA A 58 8.98 -21.44 2.03
CA ALA A 58 8.48 -22.43 2.98
C ALA A 58 7.09 -22.08 3.54
N ARG A 59 6.87 -20.78 3.83
CA ARG A 59 5.61 -20.30 4.42
C ARG A 59 4.44 -20.34 3.45
N PHE A 60 4.66 -19.97 2.18
CA PHE A 60 3.58 -19.74 1.21
C PHE A 60 3.56 -20.75 0.06
N GLY A 61 4.55 -21.64 -0.05
CA GLY A 61 4.65 -22.61 -1.14
C GLY A 61 4.98 -21.98 -2.50
N ILE A 62 5.57 -20.80 -2.52
CA ILE A 62 5.90 -20.02 -3.71
C ILE A 62 7.22 -20.44 -4.32
N HIS A 63 7.48 -19.99 -5.56
CA HIS A 63 8.72 -20.27 -6.27
C HIS A 63 9.78 -19.20 -5.94
N ALA A 64 10.92 -19.68 -5.40
CA ALA A 64 12.10 -18.84 -5.19
C ALA A 64 12.91 -18.78 -6.49
N CYS A 65 13.10 -17.59 -7.05
CA CYS A 65 13.94 -17.36 -8.22
C CYS A 65 15.41 -17.18 -7.83
N ALA A 66 16.31 -17.67 -8.65
CA ALA A 66 17.76 -17.54 -8.45
C ALA A 66 18.21 -16.07 -8.53
N ASP A 67 17.59 -15.30 -9.43
CA ASP A 67 17.84 -13.89 -9.62
C ASP A 67 16.63 -13.14 -10.17
N ASN A 68 16.74 -11.81 -10.28
CA ASN A 68 15.69 -10.95 -10.79
C ASN A 68 15.35 -11.22 -12.27
N ARG A 69 16.30 -11.65 -13.09
CA ARG A 69 16.10 -11.94 -14.52
C ARG A 69 15.24 -13.18 -14.71
N GLU A 70 15.48 -14.23 -13.93
CA GLU A 70 14.63 -15.42 -13.94
C GLU A 70 13.18 -15.04 -13.63
N ALA A 71 12.97 -14.21 -12.60
CA ALA A 71 11.63 -13.75 -12.22
C ALA A 71 10.90 -13.05 -13.38
N VAL A 72 11.59 -12.13 -14.07
CA VAL A 72 11.02 -11.37 -15.21
C VAL A 72 10.66 -12.28 -16.39
N THR A 73 11.51 -13.28 -16.71
CA THR A 73 11.29 -14.13 -17.90
C THR A 73 10.00 -14.95 -17.83
N ARG A 74 9.46 -15.14 -16.64
CA ARG A 74 8.29 -15.97 -16.36
C ARG A 74 7.06 -15.18 -15.98
N ALA A 75 7.21 -13.87 -15.76
CA ALA A 75 6.17 -13.01 -15.22
C ALA A 75 5.18 -12.51 -16.28
N ASP A 76 3.90 -12.62 -16.02
CA ASP A 76 2.85 -11.83 -16.68
C ASP A 76 2.71 -10.46 -15.98
N VAL A 77 2.93 -10.42 -14.66
CA VAL A 77 2.95 -9.21 -13.81
C VAL A 77 4.25 -9.16 -13.01
N LEU A 78 4.93 -8.02 -13.04
CA LEU A 78 6.15 -7.77 -12.28
C LEU A 78 5.88 -6.72 -11.21
N VAL A 79 5.95 -7.13 -9.94
CA VAL A 79 5.80 -6.25 -8.79
C VAL A 79 7.17 -5.78 -8.30
N LEU A 80 7.46 -4.49 -8.44
CA LEU A 80 8.68 -3.87 -7.93
C LEU A 80 8.49 -3.54 -6.45
N ALA A 81 9.06 -4.38 -5.58
CA ALA A 81 8.85 -4.36 -4.12
C ALA A 81 10.14 -4.12 -3.33
N VAL A 82 11.16 -3.60 -3.98
CA VAL A 82 12.42 -3.19 -3.34
C VAL A 82 12.29 -1.79 -2.74
N LYS A 83 13.21 -1.45 -1.83
CA LYS A 83 13.27 -0.10 -1.25
C LYS A 83 13.52 0.95 -2.35
N PRO A 84 12.92 2.16 -2.26
CA PRO A 84 13.07 3.21 -3.26
C PRO A 84 14.55 3.55 -3.58
N GLN A 85 15.42 3.49 -2.57
CA GLN A 85 16.84 3.84 -2.70
C GLN A 85 17.66 2.93 -3.63
N VAL A 86 17.21 1.68 -3.83
CA VAL A 86 17.89 0.70 -4.68
C VAL A 86 17.11 0.42 -5.97
N LEU A 87 15.90 1.00 -6.10
CA LEU A 87 14.99 0.67 -7.21
C LEU A 87 15.56 1.10 -8.57
N GLU A 88 16.24 2.23 -8.67
CA GLU A 88 16.87 2.68 -9.91
C GLU A 88 17.87 1.63 -10.43
N GLN A 89 18.80 1.21 -9.58
CA GLN A 89 19.78 0.19 -9.97
C GLN A 89 19.09 -1.09 -10.45
N VAL A 90 18.15 -1.60 -9.67
CA VAL A 90 17.40 -2.81 -9.99
C VAL A 90 16.61 -2.66 -11.30
N ALA A 91 15.97 -1.53 -11.52
CA ALA A 91 15.19 -1.27 -12.74
C ALA A 91 16.09 -1.22 -13.98
N ARG A 92 17.25 -0.54 -13.91
CA ARG A 92 18.23 -0.50 -15.01
C ARG A 92 18.79 -1.89 -15.36
N GLU A 93 19.06 -2.73 -14.35
CA GLU A 93 19.50 -4.12 -14.56
C GLU A 93 18.43 -4.99 -15.23
N LEU A 94 17.14 -4.64 -15.01
CA LEU A 94 16.00 -5.34 -15.58
C LEU A 94 15.49 -4.77 -16.91
N ALA A 95 16.04 -3.66 -17.39
CA ALA A 95 15.55 -2.99 -18.60
C ALA A 95 15.47 -3.91 -19.81
N GLU A 96 16.53 -4.66 -20.10
CA GLU A 96 16.58 -5.57 -21.25
C GLU A 96 15.52 -6.68 -21.16
N PRO A 97 15.45 -7.51 -20.10
CA PRO A 97 14.42 -8.55 -20.02
C PRO A 97 12.99 -7.99 -19.94
N VAL A 98 12.76 -6.88 -19.24
CA VAL A 98 11.44 -6.25 -19.17
C VAL A 98 10.97 -5.75 -20.54
N GLN A 99 11.86 -5.13 -21.34
CA GLN A 99 11.54 -4.73 -22.73
C GLN A 99 11.24 -5.92 -23.63
N ARG A 100 11.92 -7.04 -23.43
CA ARG A 100 11.71 -8.27 -24.21
C ARG A 100 10.39 -8.97 -23.89
N TYR A 101 10.06 -9.11 -22.60
CA TYR A 101 8.91 -9.90 -22.13
C TYR A 101 7.65 -9.03 -21.89
N ARG A 102 7.82 -7.73 -21.68
CA ARG A 102 6.75 -6.73 -21.52
C ARG A 102 5.66 -7.10 -20.51
N PRO A 103 6.00 -7.50 -19.27
CA PRO A 103 5.00 -7.75 -18.24
C PRO A 103 4.25 -6.45 -17.87
N LEU A 104 3.08 -6.58 -17.23
CA LEU A 104 2.49 -5.46 -16.51
C LEU A 104 3.39 -5.12 -15.30
N ILE A 105 3.86 -3.88 -15.22
CA ILE A 105 4.68 -3.42 -14.09
C ILE A 105 3.77 -2.83 -13.01
N ILE A 106 3.91 -3.31 -11.79
CA ILE A 106 3.29 -2.72 -10.60
C ILE A 106 4.40 -2.25 -9.67
N SER A 107 4.45 -0.96 -9.37
CA SER A 107 5.40 -0.42 -8.40
C SER A 107 4.70 -0.11 -7.08
N ILE A 108 5.22 -0.66 -5.97
CA ILE A 108 4.78 -0.33 -4.61
C ILE A 108 5.77 0.62 -3.90
N ALA A 109 6.75 1.16 -4.62
CA ALA A 109 7.78 2.02 -4.08
C ALA A 109 7.27 3.46 -3.89
N ALA A 110 7.30 3.95 -2.65
CA ALA A 110 6.96 5.32 -2.35
C ALA A 110 7.97 6.31 -2.97
N GLY A 111 7.48 7.46 -3.44
CA GLY A 111 8.34 8.55 -3.91
C GLY A 111 9.02 8.31 -5.26
N ILE A 112 8.68 7.27 -6.02
CA ILE A 112 9.21 7.05 -7.37
C ILE A 112 8.11 7.29 -8.40
N ARG A 113 8.31 8.27 -9.28
CA ARG A 113 7.34 8.64 -10.30
C ARG A 113 7.39 7.69 -11.50
N GLU A 114 6.29 7.64 -12.24
CA GLU A 114 6.21 6.83 -13.47
C GLU A 114 7.32 7.19 -14.46
N ALA A 115 7.56 8.48 -14.68
CA ALA A 115 8.58 8.94 -15.62
C ALA A 115 9.97 8.38 -15.31
N HIS A 116 10.35 8.29 -14.03
CA HIS A 116 11.62 7.70 -13.61
C HIS A 116 11.66 6.20 -13.92
N LEU A 117 10.61 5.46 -13.54
CA LEU A 117 10.53 4.02 -13.82
C LEU A 117 10.55 3.72 -15.32
N GLN A 118 9.80 4.50 -16.11
CA GLN A 118 9.81 4.38 -17.57
C GLN A 118 11.22 4.64 -18.12
N GLY A 119 11.90 5.69 -17.65
CA GLY A 119 13.27 6.01 -18.07
C GLY A 119 14.26 4.91 -17.72
N TRP A 120 14.20 4.35 -16.53
CA TRP A 120 15.11 3.29 -16.07
C TRP A 120 14.85 1.93 -16.75
N LEU A 121 13.58 1.64 -17.07
CA LEU A 121 13.17 0.38 -17.71
C LEU A 121 13.17 0.42 -19.26
N GLY A 122 13.53 1.56 -19.86
CA GLY A 122 13.62 1.70 -21.34
C GLY A 122 12.34 2.21 -22.01
N GLY A 123 11.32 2.59 -21.25
CA GLY A 123 10.12 3.27 -21.73
C GLY A 123 9.03 2.39 -22.36
N GLY A 124 7.85 2.98 -22.51
CA GLY A 124 6.73 2.38 -23.25
C GLY A 124 6.11 1.13 -22.63
N LEU A 125 6.26 0.91 -21.32
CA LEU A 125 5.73 -0.24 -20.59
C LEU A 125 4.38 0.06 -19.95
N PRO A 126 3.47 -0.92 -19.85
CA PRO A 126 2.28 -0.79 -19.03
C PRO A 126 2.70 -0.75 -17.55
N LEU A 127 2.52 0.40 -16.90
CA LEU A 127 2.98 0.64 -15.54
C LEU A 127 1.85 1.18 -14.67
N VAL A 128 1.64 0.55 -13.52
CA VAL A 128 0.73 1.01 -12.47
C VAL A 128 1.55 1.34 -11.22
N ARG A 129 1.48 2.60 -10.79
CA ARG A 129 2.00 3.01 -9.48
C ARG A 129 0.97 2.69 -8.42
N THR A 130 1.43 2.19 -7.29
CA THR A 130 0.55 1.91 -6.16
C THR A 130 1.18 2.40 -4.85
N MET A 131 0.32 2.79 -3.92
CA MET A 131 0.73 3.17 -2.57
C MET A 131 -0.11 2.41 -1.55
N PRO A 132 0.30 1.18 -1.21
CA PRO A 132 -0.28 0.43 -0.11
C PRO A 132 0.16 1.02 1.24
N ASN A 133 -0.49 0.58 2.32
CA ASN A 133 -0.10 0.92 3.68
C ASN A 133 0.08 -0.32 4.58
N THR A 134 0.66 -0.14 5.75
CA THR A 134 1.05 -1.25 6.64
C THR A 134 -0.10 -2.15 7.11
N PRO A 135 -1.38 -1.71 7.27
CA PRO A 135 -2.49 -2.62 7.57
C PRO A 135 -2.74 -3.72 6.54
N ALA A 136 -2.13 -3.64 5.36
CA ALA A 136 -2.06 -4.75 4.40
C ALA A 136 -1.53 -6.06 5.02
N MET A 137 -0.69 -5.97 6.06
CA MET A 137 -0.16 -7.14 6.79
C MET A 137 -1.26 -8.00 7.44
N ILE A 138 -2.41 -7.41 7.71
CA ILE A 138 -3.60 -8.07 8.29
C ILE A 138 -4.81 -7.96 7.36
N GLN A 139 -4.60 -7.79 6.06
CA GLN A 139 -5.63 -7.71 5.01
C GLN A 139 -6.66 -6.58 5.22
N THR A 140 -6.28 -5.53 5.91
CA THR A 140 -7.10 -4.31 6.14
C THR A 140 -6.41 -3.06 5.60
N GLY A 141 -5.60 -3.24 4.57
CA GLY A 141 -4.88 -2.15 3.91
C GLY A 141 -5.80 -1.25 3.07
N ALA A 142 -5.26 -0.08 2.76
CA ALA A 142 -5.82 0.81 1.74
C ALA A 142 -4.71 1.12 0.74
N THR A 143 -4.99 0.91 -0.55
CA THR A 143 -4.02 1.11 -1.62
C THR A 143 -4.54 2.12 -2.63
N ALA A 144 -3.82 3.22 -2.82
CA ALA A 144 -4.05 4.10 -3.96
C ALA A 144 -3.34 3.54 -5.20
N LEU A 145 -3.99 3.64 -6.38
CA LEU A 145 -3.45 3.19 -7.66
C LEU A 145 -3.51 4.33 -8.68
N HIS A 146 -2.46 4.43 -9.49
CA HIS A 146 -2.41 5.30 -10.66
C HIS A 146 -1.90 4.50 -11.86
N ALA A 147 -2.65 4.54 -12.97
CA ALA A 147 -2.27 3.86 -14.21
C ALA A 147 -1.60 4.85 -15.15
N GLY A 148 -0.40 4.50 -15.62
CA GLY A 148 0.30 5.25 -16.64
C GLY A 148 -0.34 5.12 -18.03
N PRO A 149 0.08 5.95 -18.99
CA PRO A 149 -0.35 5.87 -20.36
C PRO A 149 -0.08 4.47 -20.94
N GLY A 150 -1.07 3.91 -21.64
CA GLY A 150 -0.94 2.60 -22.28
C GLY A 150 -1.27 1.39 -21.41
N VAL A 151 -1.69 1.59 -20.16
CA VAL A 151 -2.28 0.53 -19.34
C VAL A 151 -3.71 0.27 -19.81
N SER A 152 -4.00 -0.96 -20.28
CA SER A 152 -5.35 -1.32 -20.72
C SER A 152 -6.31 -1.49 -19.52
N GLU A 153 -7.62 -1.56 -19.81
CA GLU A 153 -8.63 -1.80 -18.78
C GLU A 153 -8.44 -3.16 -18.11
N GLU A 154 -8.10 -4.19 -18.88
CA GLU A 154 -7.80 -5.52 -18.35
C GLU A 154 -6.58 -5.49 -17.41
N GLN A 155 -5.55 -4.75 -17.76
CA GLN A 155 -4.36 -4.58 -16.92
C GLN A 155 -4.67 -3.77 -15.65
N ARG A 156 -5.54 -2.76 -15.73
CA ARG A 156 -6.05 -2.03 -14.56
C ARG A 156 -6.80 -2.98 -13.62
N ASN A 157 -7.72 -3.76 -14.15
CA ASN A 157 -8.50 -4.72 -13.39
C ASN A 157 -7.61 -5.79 -12.74
N LEU A 158 -6.59 -6.27 -13.45
CA LEU A 158 -5.62 -7.22 -12.92
C LEU A 158 -4.80 -6.61 -11.78
N ALA A 159 -4.23 -5.40 -11.96
CA ALA A 159 -3.51 -4.69 -10.90
C ALA A 159 -4.39 -4.47 -9.67
N GLU A 160 -5.62 -4.01 -9.86
CA GLU A 160 -6.58 -3.82 -8.78
C GLU A 160 -6.87 -5.13 -8.04
N SER A 161 -7.13 -6.22 -8.76
CA SER A 161 -7.43 -7.52 -8.15
C SER A 161 -6.27 -8.06 -7.31
N ILE A 162 -5.02 -7.80 -7.72
CA ILE A 162 -3.82 -8.17 -6.97
C ILE A 162 -3.74 -7.38 -5.66
N LEU A 163 -3.96 -6.07 -5.70
CA LEU A 163 -3.85 -5.22 -4.50
C LEU A 163 -5.06 -5.39 -3.56
N ARG A 164 -6.23 -5.76 -4.08
CA ARG A 164 -7.42 -6.09 -3.28
C ARG A 164 -7.23 -7.31 -2.37
N ALA A 165 -6.30 -8.19 -2.67
CA ALA A 165 -5.97 -9.32 -1.80
C ALA A 165 -5.53 -8.91 -0.38
N VAL A 166 -5.17 -7.64 -0.16
CA VAL A 166 -4.69 -7.13 1.14
C VAL A 166 -5.52 -5.94 1.69
N GLY A 167 -6.66 -5.61 1.06
CA GLY A 167 -7.54 -4.53 1.52
C GLY A 167 -8.30 -3.85 0.41
N ILE A 168 -8.71 -2.60 0.63
CA ILE A 168 -9.41 -1.81 -0.37
C ILE A 168 -8.44 -1.12 -1.35
N THR A 169 -8.96 -0.80 -2.52
CA THR A 169 -8.23 -0.08 -3.57
C THR A 169 -8.99 1.15 -4.01
N CYS A 170 -8.25 2.23 -4.33
CA CYS A 170 -8.81 3.47 -4.86
C CYS A 170 -7.94 3.95 -6.01
N TRP A 171 -8.55 4.14 -7.19
CA TRP A 171 -7.87 4.74 -8.33
C TRP A 171 -7.81 6.27 -8.19
N VAL A 172 -6.66 6.83 -8.54
CA VAL A 172 -6.48 8.28 -8.69
C VAL A 172 -6.18 8.60 -10.15
N GLU A 173 -6.72 9.71 -10.64
CA GLU A 173 -6.62 10.08 -12.06
C GLU A 173 -5.26 10.69 -12.38
N ALA A 174 -4.79 11.61 -11.56
CA ALA A 174 -3.52 12.28 -11.75
C ALA A 174 -2.43 11.69 -10.86
N GLU A 175 -1.24 11.46 -11.42
CA GLU A 175 -0.10 10.94 -10.67
C GLU A 175 0.26 11.80 -9.44
N ALA A 176 0.11 13.12 -9.53
CA ALA A 176 0.34 14.02 -8.40
C ALA A 176 -0.54 13.74 -7.17
N GLN A 177 -1.71 13.10 -7.35
CA GLN A 177 -2.57 12.69 -6.24
C GLN A 177 -1.97 11.55 -5.42
N MET A 178 -0.99 10.81 -5.95
CA MET A 178 -0.28 9.77 -5.20
C MET A 178 0.48 10.34 -4.00
N ASP A 179 0.98 11.58 -4.07
CA ASP A 179 1.64 12.23 -2.94
C ASP A 179 0.64 12.56 -1.82
N ALA A 180 -0.56 13.00 -2.16
CA ALA A 180 -1.65 13.20 -1.21
C ALA A 180 -2.13 11.86 -0.60
N ALA A 181 -2.23 10.81 -1.42
CA ALA A 181 -2.56 9.47 -0.94
C ALA A 181 -1.48 8.91 0.00
N THR A 182 -0.21 9.18 -0.29
CA THR A 182 0.92 8.84 0.59
C THR A 182 0.77 9.54 1.95
N ALA A 183 0.49 10.84 1.96
CA ALA A 183 0.28 11.59 3.19
C ALA A 183 -0.93 11.10 3.98
N LEU A 184 -2.07 10.85 3.32
CA LEU A 184 -3.31 10.47 3.98
C LEU A 184 -3.32 9.02 4.45
N SER A 185 -2.95 8.09 3.56
CA SER A 185 -3.10 6.65 3.76
C SER A 185 -1.77 5.94 4.01
N GLY A 186 -0.73 6.24 3.25
CA GLY A 186 0.59 5.64 3.43
C GLY A 186 1.16 5.91 4.83
N SER A 187 1.15 7.17 5.24
CA SER A 187 1.58 7.62 6.58
C SER A 187 0.49 7.54 7.63
N GLY A 188 -0.77 7.43 7.22
CA GLY A 188 -1.97 7.48 8.06
C GLY A 188 -1.95 6.56 9.28
N PRO A 189 -1.51 5.30 9.20
CA PRO A 189 -1.44 4.41 10.36
C PRO A 189 -0.66 5.00 11.54
N ALA A 190 0.44 5.71 11.26
CA ALA A 190 1.24 6.34 12.31
C ALA A 190 0.48 7.44 13.06
N TYR A 191 -0.41 8.16 12.38
CA TYR A 191 -1.23 9.20 13.02
C TYR A 191 -2.25 8.58 14.00
N PHE A 192 -2.87 7.49 13.59
CA PHE A 192 -3.79 6.75 14.46
C PHE A 192 -3.06 6.13 15.65
N PHE A 193 -1.86 5.58 15.44
CA PHE A 193 -1.05 5.05 16.56
C PHE A 193 -0.67 6.17 17.55
N LEU A 194 -0.30 7.35 17.08
CA LEU A 194 -0.03 8.51 17.95
C LEU A 194 -1.28 8.92 18.76
N VAL A 195 -2.46 8.96 18.12
CA VAL A 195 -3.71 9.25 18.83
C VAL A 195 -4.02 8.17 19.87
N MET A 196 -3.86 6.89 19.53
CA MET A 196 -4.06 5.78 20.46
C MET A 196 -3.10 5.87 21.65
N GLU A 197 -1.82 6.15 21.42
CA GLU A 197 -0.81 6.34 22.45
C GLU A 197 -1.19 7.47 23.42
N ALA A 198 -1.60 8.63 22.88
CA ALA A 198 -2.02 9.76 23.69
C ALA A 198 -3.29 9.46 24.51
N MET A 199 -4.26 8.74 23.93
CA MET A 199 -5.48 8.34 24.65
C MET A 199 -5.19 7.32 25.75
N GLU A 200 -4.33 6.33 25.51
CA GLU A 200 -3.91 5.35 26.50
C GLU A 200 -3.21 6.04 27.67
N GLN A 201 -2.28 6.95 27.40
CA GLN A 201 -1.57 7.71 28.42
C GLN A 201 -2.55 8.54 29.26
N ALA A 202 -3.44 9.31 28.64
CA ALA A 202 -4.43 10.10 29.35
C ALA A 202 -5.37 9.24 30.21
N GLY A 203 -5.80 8.06 29.71
CA GLY A 203 -6.61 7.13 30.48
C GLY A 203 -5.91 6.64 31.75
N ARG A 204 -4.59 6.40 31.68
CA ARG A 204 -3.77 6.03 32.84
C ARG A 204 -3.66 7.19 33.85
N GLU A 205 -3.44 8.39 33.37
CA GLU A 205 -3.38 9.61 34.22
C GLU A 205 -4.70 9.89 34.93
N LEU A 206 -5.81 9.48 34.33
CA LEU A 206 -7.17 9.53 34.92
C LEU A 206 -7.44 8.37 35.90
N GLY A 207 -6.49 7.49 36.16
CA GLY A 207 -6.55 6.43 37.16
C GLY A 207 -6.95 5.04 36.64
N LEU A 208 -7.05 4.84 35.32
CA LEU A 208 -7.28 3.49 34.79
C LEU A 208 -5.99 2.63 34.91
N PRO A 209 -6.13 1.33 35.23
CA PRO A 209 -5.02 0.39 35.09
C PRO A 209 -4.49 0.39 33.65
N ALA A 210 -3.18 0.24 33.47
CA ALA A 210 -2.52 0.33 32.17
C ALA A 210 -3.14 -0.62 31.10
N GLU A 211 -3.38 -1.87 31.47
CA GLU A 211 -4.01 -2.84 30.57
C GLU A 211 -5.43 -2.46 30.19
N THR A 212 -6.21 -1.94 31.14
CA THR A 212 -7.59 -1.47 30.90
C THR A 212 -7.58 -0.26 29.95
N ALA A 213 -6.73 0.73 30.20
CA ALA A 213 -6.59 1.91 29.33
C ALA A 213 -6.22 1.50 27.89
N ARG A 214 -5.26 0.58 27.74
CA ARG A 214 -4.85 0.05 26.43
C ARG A 214 -6.00 -0.67 25.72
N LEU A 215 -6.66 -1.62 26.37
CA LEU A 215 -7.75 -2.40 25.75
C LEU A 215 -8.92 -1.51 25.33
N LEU A 216 -9.34 -0.58 26.20
CA LEU A 216 -10.42 0.36 25.88
C LEU A 216 -10.04 1.26 24.71
N THR A 217 -8.84 1.79 24.67
CA THR A 217 -8.37 2.64 23.56
C THR A 217 -8.39 1.88 22.23
N LEU A 218 -7.78 0.69 22.18
CA LEU A 218 -7.69 -0.08 20.94
C LEU A 218 -9.07 -0.52 20.43
N GLN A 219 -9.93 -1.02 21.34
CA GLN A 219 -11.27 -1.46 20.96
C GLN A 219 -12.17 -0.30 20.52
N THR A 220 -12.03 0.86 21.15
CA THR A 220 -12.78 2.06 20.77
C THR A 220 -12.38 2.55 19.38
N ALA A 221 -11.07 2.60 19.11
CA ALA A 221 -10.56 2.99 17.79
C ALA A 221 -11.02 2.04 16.67
N LEU A 222 -10.92 0.72 16.92
CA LEU A 222 -11.42 -0.30 15.98
C LEU A 222 -12.91 -0.16 15.74
N GLY A 223 -13.72 -0.01 16.81
CA GLY A 223 -15.15 0.11 16.72
C GLY A 223 -15.59 1.36 15.95
N ALA A 224 -14.97 2.50 16.23
CA ALA A 224 -15.26 3.75 15.54
C ALA A 224 -14.93 3.68 14.04
N ALA A 225 -13.76 3.13 13.69
CA ALA A 225 -13.36 2.94 12.29
C ALA A 225 -14.32 1.99 11.56
N ARG A 226 -14.70 0.88 12.20
CA ARG A 226 -15.63 -0.10 11.63
C ARG A 226 -17.02 0.50 11.42
N MET A 227 -17.54 1.23 12.39
CA MET A 227 -18.81 1.95 12.26
C MET A 227 -18.78 2.94 11.09
N ALA A 228 -17.68 3.66 10.91
CA ALA A 228 -17.55 4.63 9.81
C ALA A 228 -17.49 3.95 8.43
N ILE A 229 -16.92 2.74 8.32
CA ILE A 229 -16.86 1.97 7.08
C ILE A 229 -18.22 1.34 6.74
N GLU A 230 -18.93 0.80 7.74
CA GLU A 230 -20.19 0.08 7.55
C GLU A 230 -21.40 1.01 7.43
N SER A 231 -21.25 2.29 7.84
CA SER A 231 -22.34 3.29 7.79
C SER A 231 -22.38 4.00 6.44
N SER A 232 -23.60 4.35 6.00
CA SER A 232 -23.82 5.33 4.93
C SER A 232 -23.56 6.78 5.35
N ASP A 233 -23.51 7.04 6.67
CA ASP A 233 -23.29 8.37 7.21
C ASP A 233 -21.80 8.71 7.24
N GLY A 234 -21.48 9.94 6.87
CA GLY A 234 -20.11 10.44 6.97
C GLY A 234 -19.66 10.64 8.44
N PRO A 235 -18.34 10.70 8.70
CA PRO A 235 -17.77 10.81 10.05
C PRO A 235 -18.31 12.01 10.87
N ALA A 236 -18.67 13.11 10.23
CA ALA A 236 -19.23 14.27 10.90
C ALA A 236 -20.58 13.94 11.58
N LEU A 237 -21.48 13.28 10.84
CA LEU A 237 -22.79 12.90 11.36
C LEU A 237 -22.68 11.79 12.42
N LEU A 238 -21.78 10.83 12.22
CA LEU A 238 -21.50 9.80 13.24
C LEU A 238 -21.02 10.42 14.54
N ARG A 239 -20.11 11.41 14.47
CA ARG A 239 -19.66 12.17 15.64
C ARG A 239 -20.81 12.89 16.34
N GLU A 240 -21.69 13.56 15.60
CA GLU A 240 -22.88 14.24 16.16
C GLU A 240 -23.80 13.27 16.89
N ARG A 241 -24.07 12.09 16.33
CA ARG A 241 -24.95 11.08 16.94
C ARG A 241 -24.45 10.54 18.30
N VAL A 242 -23.15 10.57 18.54
CA VAL A 242 -22.54 10.14 19.81
C VAL A 242 -22.25 11.31 20.75
N THR A 243 -22.75 12.52 20.42
CA THR A 243 -22.50 13.76 21.19
C THR A 243 -23.80 14.28 21.77
N SER A 244 -24.10 13.87 23.00
CA SER A 244 -25.27 14.40 23.72
C SER A 244 -25.01 15.82 24.23
N PRO A 245 -26.00 16.75 24.13
CA PRO A 245 -25.89 18.10 24.68
C PRO A 245 -25.58 18.09 26.18
N GLY A 246 -24.56 18.85 26.59
CA GLY A 246 -24.11 18.92 28.00
C GLY A 246 -23.31 17.68 28.44
N GLY A 247 -23.03 16.72 27.55
CA GLY A 247 -22.37 15.47 27.87
C GLY A 247 -20.84 15.56 27.88
N THR A 248 -20.22 14.48 28.34
CA THR A 248 -18.74 14.34 28.39
C THR A 248 -18.11 14.41 27.02
N THR A 249 -18.76 13.83 26.00
CA THR A 249 -18.31 13.85 24.60
C THR A 249 -18.27 15.27 24.06
N GLU A 250 -19.33 16.05 24.28
CA GLU A 250 -19.38 17.46 23.84
C GLU A 250 -18.23 18.25 24.46
N ARG A 251 -18.01 18.10 25.79
CA ARG A 251 -16.93 18.81 26.49
C ARG A 251 -15.54 18.43 25.93
N ALA A 252 -15.29 17.15 25.69
CA ALA A 252 -14.03 16.69 25.13
C ALA A 252 -13.80 17.24 23.71
N LEU A 253 -14.83 17.19 22.84
CA LEU A 253 -14.75 17.72 21.49
C LEU A 253 -14.51 19.25 21.48
N GLN A 254 -15.13 20.02 22.39
CA GLN A 254 -14.87 21.45 22.51
C GLN A 254 -13.37 21.72 22.81
N ILE A 255 -12.76 20.94 23.70
CA ILE A 255 -11.33 21.09 24.02
C ILE A 255 -10.45 20.79 22.81
N LEU A 256 -10.74 19.70 22.07
CA LEU A 256 -9.99 19.31 20.87
C LEU A 256 -10.11 20.35 19.75
N GLU A 257 -11.31 20.86 19.51
CA GLU A 257 -11.54 21.90 18.49
C GLU A 257 -10.87 23.24 18.89
N GLN A 258 -10.95 23.67 20.16
CA GLN A 258 -10.24 24.83 20.67
C GLN A 258 -8.72 24.67 20.63
N GLY A 259 -8.22 23.42 20.81
CA GLY A 259 -6.82 23.07 20.64
C GLY A 259 -6.35 23.05 19.18
N GLY A 260 -7.27 23.27 18.22
CA GLY A 260 -6.93 23.39 16.80
C GLY A 260 -6.61 22.06 16.11
N ILE A 261 -7.28 20.99 16.49
CA ILE A 261 -7.05 19.65 15.90
C ILE A 261 -7.15 19.64 14.37
N ARG A 262 -8.10 20.38 13.79
CA ARG A 262 -8.29 20.42 12.33
C ARG A 262 -7.14 21.11 11.59
N PRO A 263 -6.74 22.34 11.93
CA PRO A 263 -5.59 22.98 11.31
C PRO A 263 -4.28 22.21 11.56
N LEU A 264 -4.15 21.51 12.69
CA LEU A 264 -2.99 20.66 12.97
C LEU A 264 -2.92 19.47 12.01
N PHE A 265 -4.03 18.75 11.79
CA PHE A 265 -4.07 17.68 10.79
C PHE A 265 -3.81 18.20 9.38
N GLN A 266 -4.42 19.33 9.00
CA GLN A 266 -4.15 19.95 7.70
C GLN A 266 -2.66 20.25 7.50
N LYS A 267 -2.01 20.84 8.49
CA LYS A 267 -0.57 21.17 8.46
C LYS A 267 0.28 19.90 8.37
N ALA A 268 -0.05 18.88 9.16
CA ALA A 268 0.68 17.61 9.17
C ALA A 268 0.59 16.87 7.82
N LEU A 269 -0.60 16.77 7.24
CA LEU A 269 -0.80 16.11 5.95
C LEU A 269 -0.15 16.90 4.81
N THR A 270 -0.21 18.24 4.86
CA THR A 270 0.50 19.10 3.89
C THR A 270 2.00 18.83 3.96
N GLY A 271 2.59 18.85 5.16
CA GLY A 271 4.01 18.56 5.33
C GLY A 271 4.41 17.16 4.86
N ALA A 272 3.58 16.16 5.11
CA ALA A 272 3.83 14.80 4.63
C ALA A 272 3.75 14.69 3.09
N ARG A 273 2.78 15.37 2.45
CA ARG A 273 2.67 15.46 0.99
C ARG A 273 3.89 16.15 0.39
N ASP A 274 4.26 17.30 0.92
CA ASP A 274 5.41 18.09 0.42
C ASP A 274 6.69 17.27 0.54
N ARG A 275 6.86 16.53 1.65
CA ARG A 275 8.00 15.62 1.79
C ARG A 275 7.98 14.46 0.80
N SER A 276 6.80 13.96 0.43
CA SER A 276 6.66 12.94 -0.63
C SER A 276 7.13 13.47 -1.98
N VAL A 277 6.77 14.72 -2.32
CA VAL A 277 7.24 15.40 -3.54
C VAL A 277 8.76 15.55 -3.53
N GLU A 278 9.33 16.11 -2.44
CA GLU A 278 10.79 16.26 -2.29
C GLU A 278 11.53 14.93 -2.45
N LEU A 279 11.01 13.85 -1.84
CA LEU A 279 11.61 12.52 -1.96
C LEU A 279 11.55 12.01 -3.40
N SER A 280 10.48 12.33 -4.15
CA SER A 280 10.36 11.95 -5.56
C SER A 280 11.43 12.62 -6.43
N GLU A 281 11.74 13.90 -6.15
CA GLU A 281 12.79 14.63 -6.84
C GLU A 281 14.19 14.09 -6.47
N LEU A 282 14.44 13.88 -5.18
CA LEU A 282 15.73 13.37 -4.70
C LEU A 282 16.07 11.94 -5.16
N LEU A 283 15.06 11.11 -5.39
CA LEU A 283 15.25 9.71 -5.77
C LEU A 283 15.17 9.50 -7.29
N GLY A 284 14.56 10.42 -8.03
CA GLY A 284 14.40 10.34 -9.47
C GLY A 284 15.51 10.98 -10.28
N ASP A 285 16.20 11.99 -9.72
CA ASP A 285 17.22 12.81 -10.39
C ASP A 285 18.67 12.31 -10.16
N LYS A 286 18.87 11.05 -9.76
CA LYS A 286 20.20 10.46 -9.54
C LYS A 286 20.78 9.82 -10.78
#